data_aa998b22baf06f0801a67a892be06e24
#
_entry.id   aa998b22baf06f0801a67a892be06e24
#
_cell.length_a   1.000
_cell.length_b   1.000
_cell.length_c   1.000
_cell.angle_alpha   90.00
_cell.angle_beta   90.00
_cell.angle_gamma   90.00
#
_symmetry.space_group_name_H-M   'P 1'
#
loop_
_entity.id
_entity.type
_entity.pdbx_description
1 polymer ?
#
loop_
_entity_poly.entity_id
_entity_poly.type
_entity_poly.pdbx_seq_one_letter_code
_entity_poly.pdbx_strand_id
1 'polypeptide(L)'
;MQQHGLDGVAVQRFIGPEMRTIAHNPAATLVSIRQQAEANQRLFYICYDITSNGLESVWADLIRFDWVYNIEQNYALTQSPAYATVDGKPVVQVWGTGFTDNHPGTAAETIALIDWLKNRGCYVIGGVPTYWRENRNDAKGPSQPNPANQESFEEVYKHYNMLSPWLVGRFSNLQEAQYFFNLQAQDKTYCDALHIDYMPTLFPGFGWATWNTGVPNQAPRQAGTFLWAQAKNIHEVGCTNMYFSMFDEYDEGTALLSAATDYTMLPTDAYFLTTSADGRWLSSDFYLRLAGDATRMLKGVKDTALTTPHSLGPVFYRNSFESRTTPYNYVHNVPQNTGTFPIDPCFYQPQEILRSGVTDAQCAIVRSSARTGDYALSVSGTAAGNAVYQYRFAKTAIEVTAPMRLTAFRAASGIGSGVQLMLTLRSGLTITTAVDSMDGSFERLVAYIPQSFAGDVIDGLSVYLSTSEAGAFSAIIDDLLIEEYAQQDTGIDPLPLQGTVGAYKFLRNGILFIVRDGHIMNVLGQPVK
;
A
#
# COMPACT_ATOMS: atom_id res chain seq x y z
N MET A 1 -8.71 12.97 -8.52
CA MET A 1 -8.39 14.06 -7.58
C MET A 1 -9.65 14.78 -7.07
N GLN A 2 -10.48 15.39 -7.91
CA GLN A 2 -11.67 16.14 -7.46
C GLN A 2 -12.56 15.30 -6.53
N GLN A 3 -12.94 14.10 -6.93
CA GLN A 3 -13.78 13.18 -6.15
C GLN A 3 -13.21 12.81 -4.78
N HIS A 4 -11.90 12.84 -4.64
CA HIS A 4 -11.18 12.47 -3.43
C HIS A 4 -10.63 13.67 -2.64
N GLY A 5 -10.92 14.92 -3.06
CA GLY A 5 -10.55 16.12 -2.31
C GLY A 5 -9.07 16.50 -2.38
N LEU A 6 -8.31 15.98 -3.33
CA LEU A 6 -6.92 16.40 -3.59
C LEU A 6 -6.91 17.73 -4.36
N ASP A 7 -6.04 18.66 -3.99
CA ASP A 7 -6.06 20.02 -4.51
C ASP A 7 -5.46 20.15 -5.91
N GLY A 8 -4.39 19.43 -6.20
CA GLY A 8 -3.71 19.51 -7.48
C GLY A 8 -2.51 18.59 -7.61
N VAL A 9 -1.74 18.79 -8.68
CA VAL A 9 -0.54 18.02 -8.99
C VAL A 9 0.67 18.91 -9.25
N ALA A 10 1.84 18.45 -8.81
CA ALA A 10 3.12 18.86 -9.37
C ALA A 10 3.37 18.03 -10.63
N VAL A 11 3.50 18.68 -11.77
CA VAL A 11 3.77 18.02 -13.04
C VAL A 11 5.27 17.87 -13.18
N GLN A 12 5.77 16.68 -12.90
CA GLN A 12 7.20 16.38 -12.97
C GLN A 12 7.68 16.44 -14.41
N ARG A 13 8.81 17.11 -14.59
CA ARG A 13 9.41 17.37 -15.89
C ARG A 13 10.91 17.22 -15.78
N PHE A 14 11.41 16.09 -16.26
CA PHE A 14 12.86 15.84 -16.30
C PHE A 14 13.53 16.77 -17.29
N ILE A 15 14.71 17.28 -16.93
CA ILE A 15 15.50 18.05 -17.87
C ILE A 15 16.01 17.14 -18.98
N GLY A 16 15.85 17.58 -20.23
CA GLY A 16 16.24 16.80 -21.40
C GLY A 16 16.36 17.65 -22.67
N PRO A 17 16.99 17.11 -23.73
CA PRO A 17 17.13 17.81 -25.01
C PRO A 17 15.78 18.22 -25.63
N GLU A 18 14.74 17.46 -25.33
CA GLU A 18 13.37 17.70 -25.79
C GLU A 18 12.79 19.03 -25.29
N MET A 19 13.32 19.60 -24.21
CA MET A 19 12.91 20.93 -23.72
C MET A 19 13.20 22.05 -24.71
N ARG A 20 14.15 21.86 -25.63
CA ARG A 20 14.49 22.80 -26.69
C ARG A 20 13.66 22.66 -27.94
N THR A 21 12.79 21.67 -28.01
CA THR A 21 11.95 21.41 -29.20
C THR A 21 10.49 21.68 -28.88
N ILE A 22 9.85 22.48 -29.75
CA ILE A 22 8.43 22.91 -29.60
C ILE A 22 7.44 21.78 -29.96
N ALA A 23 7.93 20.65 -30.46
CA ALA A 23 7.12 19.67 -31.16
C ALA A 23 7.28 18.22 -30.70
N HIS A 24 7.09 17.91 -29.41
CA HIS A 24 7.06 16.51 -28.99
C HIS A 24 5.94 16.17 -28.00
N ASN A 25 5.56 14.89 -27.90
CA ASN A 25 4.50 14.32 -27.07
C ASN A 25 4.35 14.87 -25.63
N PRO A 26 5.38 15.38 -24.94
CA PRO A 26 5.21 16.12 -23.68
C PRO A 26 4.24 17.28 -23.75
N ALA A 27 4.11 17.89 -24.94
CA ALA A 27 3.15 18.95 -25.21
C ALA A 27 1.70 18.49 -25.06
N ALA A 28 1.36 17.35 -25.62
CA ALA A 28 0.01 16.79 -25.52
C ALA A 28 -0.37 16.49 -24.06
N THR A 29 0.57 15.98 -23.27
CA THR A 29 0.37 15.73 -21.84
C THR A 29 0.14 17.02 -21.06
N LEU A 30 0.97 18.04 -21.25
CA LEU A 30 0.83 19.34 -20.56
C LEU A 30 -0.49 20.03 -20.91
N VAL A 31 -0.88 20.02 -22.18
CA VAL A 31 -2.16 20.58 -22.64
C VAL A 31 -3.33 19.79 -22.04
N SER A 32 -3.26 18.47 -22.02
CA SER A 32 -4.29 17.62 -21.43
C SER A 32 -4.41 17.86 -19.92
N ILE A 33 -3.29 17.95 -19.18
CA ILE A 33 -3.29 18.26 -17.74
C ILE A 33 -3.97 19.60 -17.50
N ARG A 34 -3.60 20.66 -18.26
CA ARG A 34 -4.24 21.97 -18.17
C ARG A 34 -5.76 21.87 -18.37
N GLN A 35 -6.19 21.26 -19.48
CA GLN A 35 -7.61 21.13 -19.81
C GLN A 35 -8.38 20.37 -18.71
N GLN A 36 -7.82 19.27 -18.21
CA GLN A 36 -8.47 18.48 -17.16
C GLN A 36 -8.45 19.19 -15.80
N ALA A 37 -7.40 19.93 -15.48
CA ALA A 37 -7.34 20.72 -14.26
C ALA A 37 -8.39 21.84 -14.28
N GLU A 38 -8.51 22.57 -15.39
CA GLU A 38 -9.53 23.59 -15.59
C GLU A 38 -10.95 23.01 -15.48
N ALA A 39 -11.23 21.92 -16.19
CA ALA A 39 -12.53 21.25 -16.20
C ALA A 39 -12.95 20.71 -14.83
N ASN A 40 -11.99 20.26 -14.00
CA ASN A 40 -12.24 19.64 -12.71
C ASN A 40 -11.94 20.57 -11.52
N GLN A 41 -11.61 21.84 -11.76
CA GLN A 41 -11.27 22.81 -10.71
C GLN A 41 -10.17 22.30 -9.78
N ARG A 42 -9.11 21.72 -10.36
CA ARG A 42 -7.92 21.29 -9.65
C ARG A 42 -6.73 22.12 -10.09
N LEU A 43 -5.73 22.21 -9.23
CA LEU A 43 -4.54 23.01 -9.53
C LEU A 43 -3.44 22.12 -10.13
N PHE A 44 -2.53 22.75 -10.86
CA PHE A 44 -1.28 22.14 -11.29
C PHE A 44 -0.18 23.18 -11.33
N TYR A 45 1.07 22.69 -11.18
CA TYR A 45 2.26 23.52 -11.40
C TYR A 45 3.39 22.65 -11.97
N ILE A 46 4.43 23.27 -12.52
CA ILE A 46 5.58 22.58 -13.10
C ILE A 46 6.61 22.30 -12.01
N CYS A 47 7.06 21.04 -11.93
CA CYS A 47 8.18 20.58 -11.12
C CYS A 47 9.31 20.11 -12.04
N TYR A 48 10.36 20.91 -12.17
CA TYR A 48 11.57 20.49 -12.88
C TYR A 48 12.37 19.53 -12.02
N ASP A 49 12.59 18.32 -12.54
CA ASP A 49 13.52 17.35 -11.96
C ASP A 49 14.86 17.50 -12.67
N ILE A 50 15.89 17.89 -11.91
CA ILE A 50 17.21 18.15 -12.48
C ILE A 50 18.11 16.94 -12.51
N THR A 51 17.61 15.74 -12.19
CA THR A 51 18.36 14.51 -12.41
C THR A 51 18.79 14.42 -13.88
N SER A 52 20.09 14.30 -14.10
CA SER A 52 20.65 14.45 -15.44
C SER A 52 21.78 13.48 -15.69
N ASN A 53 21.82 12.96 -16.92
CA ASN A 53 22.93 12.17 -17.43
C ASN A 53 23.52 12.92 -18.64
N GLY A 54 24.62 13.65 -18.44
CA GLY A 54 25.33 14.34 -19.51
C GLY A 54 24.79 15.73 -19.90
N LEU A 55 23.98 16.35 -19.04
CA LEU A 55 23.41 17.69 -19.25
C LEU A 55 23.90 18.73 -18.23
N GLU A 56 24.93 18.38 -17.46
CA GLU A 56 25.41 19.15 -16.30
C GLU A 56 25.78 20.59 -16.65
N SER A 57 26.32 20.82 -17.85
CA SER A 57 26.73 22.16 -18.28
C SER A 57 25.62 23.05 -18.81
N VAL A 58 24.43 22.52 -19.05
CA VAL A 58 23.32 23.26 -19.72
C VAL A 58 21.99 23.18 -18.96
N TRP A 59 21.96 22.53 -17.83
CA TRP A 59 20.75 22.24 -17.07
C TRP A 59 19.89 23.48 -16.79
N ALA A 60 20.49 24.56 -16.30
CA ALA A 60 19.78 25.79 -15.97
C ALA A 60 19.26 26.50 -17.23
N ASP A 61 20.01 26.44 -18.34
CA ASP A 61 19.58 27.05 -19.60
C ASP A 61 18.44 26.26 -20.25
N LEU A 62 18.40 24.94 -20.07
CA LEU A 62 17.26 24.13 -20.48
C LEU A 62 15.98 24.54 -19.73
N ILE A 63 16.05 24.72 -18.41
CA ILE A 63 14.92 25.21 -17.61
C ILE A 63 14.50 26.62 -18.04
N ARG A 64 15.45 27.55 -18.22
CA ARG A 64 15.14 28.93 -18.68
C ARG A 64 14.46 28.94 -20.03
N PHE A 65 14.97 28.13 -20.97
CA PHE A 65 14.37 28.02 -22.30
C PHE A 65 12.96 27.43 -22.22
N ASP A 66 12.80 26.30 -21.56
CA ASP A 66 11.50 25.62 -21.43
C ASP A 66 10.46 26.51 -20.74
N TRP A 67 10.85 27.16 -19.64
CA TRP A 67 9.95 28.05 -18.92
C TRP A 67 9.42 29.18 -19.82
N VAL A 68 10.31 29.89 -20.51
CA VAL A 68 9.90 31.02 -21.36
C VAL A 68 9.12 30.56 -22.58
N TYR A 69 9.68 29.64 -23.35
CA TYR A 69 9.16 29.32 -24.66
C TYR A 69 8.02 28.29 -24.62
N ASN A 70 8.11 27.29 -23.75
CA ASN A 70 7.08 26.26 -23.67
C ASN A 70 6.00 26.63 -22.64
N ILE A 71 6.39 26.90 -21.39
CA ILE A 71 5.43 27.05 -20.29
C ILE A 71 4.66 28.37 -20.40
N GLU A 72 5.37 29.50 -20.56
CA GLU A 72 4.74 30.82 -20.61
C GLU A 72 4.15 31.16 -21.98
N GLN A 73 4.88 30.92 -23.08
CA GLN A 73 4.47 31.41 -24.40
C GLN A 73 3.68 30.37 -25.19
N ASN A 74 4.25 29.19 -25.45
CA ASN A 74 3.69 28.23 -26.38
C ASN A 74 2.42 27.56 -25.85
N TYR A 75 2.47 27.03 -24.63
CA TYR A 75 1.32 26.39 -23.99
C TYR A 75 0.55 27.35 -23.08
N ALA A 76 1.11 28.52 -22.77
CA ALA A 76 0.52 29.54 -21.92
C ALA A 76 -0.04 28.97 -20.60
N LEU A 77 0.70 28.03 -19.98
CA LEU A 77 0.22 27.29 -18.81
C LEU A 77 0.00 28.20 -17.62
N THR A 78 0.92 29.17 -17.41
CA THR A 78 0.82 30.16 -16.32
C THR A 78 -0.38 31.13 -16.46
N GLN A 79 -1.02 31.17 -17.62
CA GLN A 79 -2.25 31.96 -17.87
C GLN A 79 -3.51 31.18 -17.53
N SER A 80 -3.42 29.88 -17.27
CA SER A 80 -4.56 29.05 -16.88
C SER A 80 -5.05 29.43 -15.48
N PRO A 81 -6.36 29.57 -15.26
CA PRO A 81 -6.92 29.76 -13.91
C PRO A 81 -6.69 28.57 -12.99
N ALA A 82 -6.29 27.41 -13.55
CA ALA A 82 -5.91 26.20 -12.83
C ALA A 82 -4.41 26.12 -12.51
N TYR A 83 -3.59 27.06 -12.98
CA TYR A 83 -2.19 27.10 -12.60
C TYR A 83 -2.04 27.58 -11.16
N ALA A 84 -1.29 26.81 -10.33
CA ALA A 84 -1.12 27.15 -8.93
C ALA A 84 -0.38 28.49 -8.75
N THR A 85 -0.88 29.34 -7.88
CA THR A 85 -0.26 30.62 -7.52
C THR A 85 -0.22 30.81 -6.02
N VAL A 86 0.81 31.52 -5.55
CA VAL A 86 0.91 32.04 -4.18
C VAL A 86 1.09 33.54 -4.28
N ASP A 87 0.21 34.30 -3.65
CA ASP A 87 0.17 35.78 -3.75
C ASP A 87 0.18 36.30 -5.21
N GLY A 88 -0.53 35.59 -6.09
CA GLY A 88 -0.60 35.89 -7.52
C GLY A 88 0.65 35.51 -8.33
N LYS A 89 1.66 34.92 -7.72
CA LYS A 89 2.89 34.46 -8.38
C LYS A 89 2.75 33.02 -8.83
N PRO A 90 3.00 32.67 -10.10
CA PRO A 90 2.95 31.30 -10.56
C PRO A 90 3.99 30.44 -9.84
N VAL A 91 3.57 29.27 -9.39
CA VAL A 91 4.43 28.31 -8.67
C VAL A 91 5.30 27.55 -9.66
N VAL A 92 6.58 27.41 -9.33
CA VAL A 92 7.51 26.50 -10.01
C VAL A 92 8.37 25.78 -8.97
N GLN A 93 8.56 24.48 -9.14
CA GLN A 93 9.45 23.70 -8.30
C GLN A 93 10.71 23.31 -9.08
N VAL A 94 11.86 23.37 -8.41
CA VAL A 94 13.13 22.81 -8.88
C VAL A 94 13.52 21.72 -7.90
N TRP A 95 13.34 20.48 -8.30
CA TRP A 95 13.64 19.31 -7.48
C TRP A 95 15.02 18.75 -7.83
N GLY A 96 15.78 18.37 -6.79
CA GLY A 96 17.09 17.74 -6.93
C GLY A 96 18.25 18.64 -6.48
N THR A 97 17.99 19.88 -6.03
CA THR A 97 19.04 20.82 -5.64
C THR A 97 19.69 20.44 -4.32
N GLY A 98 21.01 20.27 -4.34
CA GLY A 98 21.81 19.85 -3.18
C GLY A 98 22.03 18.35 -3.05
N PHE A 99 21.48 17.54 -3.96
CA PHE A 99 21.85 16.13 -4.09
C PHE A 99 23.21 15.98 -4.78
N THR A 100 23.92 14.89 -4.50
CA THR A 100 25.28 14.66 -4.97
C THR A 100 25.41 13.63 -6.09
N ASP A 101 24.32 12.93 -6.39
CA ASP A 101 24.26 11.83 -7.36
C ASP A 101 23.45 12.27 -8.58
N ASN A 102 24.10 12.37 -9.73
CA ASN A 102 23.47 12.73 -11.01
C ASN A 102 22.62 14.02 -11.02
N HIS A 103 22.90 14.94 -10.09
CA HIS A 103 22.23 16.23 -10.01
C HIS A 103 23.23 17.34 -10.29
N PRO A 104 22.99 18.17 -11.34
CA PRO A 104 23.90 19.23 -11.73
C PRO A 104 23.72 20.48 -10.89
N GLY A 105 24.66 21.38 -11.05
CA GLY A 105 24.60 22.74 -10.55
C GLY A 105 25.47 22.98 -9.32
N THR A 106 26.28 24.01 -9.41
CA THR A 106 26.98 24.64 -8.26
C THR A 106 25.97 25.46 -7.46
N ALA A 107 26.34 25.82 -6.22
CA ALA A 107 25.52 26.73 -5.41
C ALA A 107 25.27 28.06 -6.13
N ALA A 108 26.28 28.63 -6.78
CA ALA A 108 26.16 29.89 -7.51
C ALA A 108 25.22 29.79 -8.72
N GLU A 109 25.31 28.74 -9.51
CA GLU A 109 24.40 28.49 -10.65
C GLU A 109 22.97 28.29 -10.20
N THR A 110 22.77 27.55 -9.11
CA THR A 110 21.46 27.29 -8.54
C THR A 110 20.82 28.58 -8.01
N ILE A 111 21.56 29.41 -7.26
CA ILE A 111 21.08 30.73 -6.82
C ILE A 111 20.73 31.60 -8.04
N ALA A 112 21.58 31.62 -9.06
CA ALA A 112 21.32 32.42 -10.27
C ALA A 112 20.04 31.95 -11.02
N LEU A 113 19.73 30.68 -11.01
CA LEU A 113 18.47 30.17 -11.57
C LEU A 113 17.26 30.56 -10.71
N ILE A 114 17.34 30.38 -9.39
CA ILE A 114 16.25 30.72 -8.46
C ILE A 114 15.94 32.22 -8.56
N ASP A 115 16.96 33.08 -8.51
CA ASP A 115 16.78 34.52 -8.60
C ASP A 115 16.23 34.95 -9.96
N TRP A 116 16.64 34.27 -11.05
CA TRP A 116 16.07 34.51 -12.36
C TRP A 116 14.58 34.19 -12.42
N LEU A 117 14.15 33.07 -11.85
CA LEU A 117 12.72 32.69 -11.75
C LEU A 117 11.95 33.69 -10.88
N LYS A 118 12.50 34.11 -9.73
CA LYS A 118 11.86 35.08 -8.84
C LYS A 118 11.75 36.45 -9.51
N ASN A 119 12.75 36.87 -10.28
CA ASN A 119 12.72 38.13 -11.04
C ASN A 119 11.71 38.10 -12.19
N ARG A 120 11.28 36.90 -12.64
CA ARG A 120 10.15 36.73 -13.56
C ARG A 120 8.78 36.68 -12.85
N GLY A 121 8.78 36.90 -11.53
CA GLY A 121 7.55 36.90 -10.73
C GLY A 121 7.11 35.54 -10.21
N CYS A 122 7.93 34.50 -10.30
CA CYS A 122 7.57 33.17 -9.83
C CYS A 122 7.70 33.03 -8.30
N TYR A 123 6.89 32.15 -7.75
CA TYR A 123 7.05 31.57 -6.42
C TYR A 123 7.81 30.24 -6.57
N VAL A 124 9.03 30.17 -6.03
CA VAL A 124 9.96 29.07 -6.32
C VAL A 124 10.05 28.11 -5.14
N ILE A 125 9.74 26.83 -5.38
CA ILE A 125 9.86 25.74 -4.42
C ILE A 125 11.16 24.97 -4.68
N GLY A 126 11.92 24.68 -3.63
CA GLY A 126 13.11 23.82 -3.68
C GLY A 126 12.75 22.40 -3.23
N GLY A 127 12.91 21.41 -4.13
CA GLY A 127 12.98 19.99 -3.76
C GLY A 127 14.39 19.65 -3.35
N VAL A 128 14.60 19.38 -2.06
CA VAL A 128 15.92 19.32 -1.42
C VAL A 128 16.15 18.00 -0.70
N PRO A 129 17.42 17.65 -0.35
CA PRO A 129 17.70 16.44 0.41
C PRO A 129 17.00 16.41 1.78
N THR A 130 16.79 15.21 2.33
CA THR A 130 16.23 15.02 3.68
C THR A 130 16.97 15.82 4.73
N TYR A 131 18.32 15.84 4.67
CA TYR A 131 19.19 16.48 5.66
C TYR A 131 19.75 17.84 5.17
N TRP A 132 18.94 18.56 4.41
CA TRP A 132 19.32 19.86 3.80
C TRP A 132 19.88 20.88 4.82
N ARG A 133 19.28 20.98 6.02
CA ARG A 133 19.77 21.89 7.08
C ARG A 133 21.19 21.57 7.56
N GLU A 134 21.59 20.31 7.47
CA GLU A 134 22.88 19.81 7.87
C GLU A 134 23.87 19.78 6.69
N ASN A 135 23.44 20.28 5.54
CA ASN A 135 24.19 20.24 4.28
C ASN A 135 24.72 18.83 3.97
N ARG A 136 23.86 17.81 4.13
CA ARG A 136 24.18 16.40 3.87
C ARG A 136 23.31 15.82 2.77
N ASN A 137 23.93 14.94 1.97
CA ASN A 137 23.19 14.09 1.05
C ASN A 137 22.42 13.03 1.85
N ASP A 138 21.19 12.76 1.49
CA ASP A 138 20.31 11.81 2.15
C ASP A 138 20.47 10.37 1.65
N ALA A 139 21.30 10.10 0.65
CA ALA A 139 21.50 8.76 0.11
C ALA A 139 22.07 7.75 1.11
N LYS A 140 22.71 8.21 2.20
CA LYS A 140 23.41 7.33 3.16
C LYS A 140 22.94 7.45 4.61
N GLY A 141 21.81 8.09 4.86
CA GLY A 141 21.25 8.23 6.20
C GLY A 141 21.95 9.21 7.12
N PRO A 142 21.50 9.34 8.38
CA PRO A 142 21.88 10.43 9.29
C PRO A 142 23.35 10.43 9.73
N SER A 143 24.02 9.30 9.69
CA SER A 143 25.42 9.18 10.15
C SER A 143 26.47 9.48 9.07
N GLN A 144 26.06 9.71 7.83
CA GLN A 144 26.97 9.90 6.70
C GLN A 144 27.02 11.38 6.30
N PRO A 145 28.14 12.05 6.48
CA PRO A 145 28.29 13.42 5.98
C PRO A 145 28.28 13.45 4.46
N ASN A 146 28.02 14.62 3.89
CA ASN A 146 28.29 14.87 2.49
C ASN A 146 29.76 14.57 2.13
N PRO A 147 30.05 14.15 0.90
CA PRO A 147 31.43 14.03 0.45
C PRO A 147 32.22 15.31 0.73
N ALA A 148 33.45 15.15 1.18
CA ALA A 148 34.28 16.26 1.64
C ALA A 148 34.57 17.38 0.59
N ASN A 149 34.32 17.07 -0.68
CA ASN A 149 34.52 18.00 -1.81
C ASN A 149 33.22 18.68 -2.28
N GLN A 150 32.11 18.46 -1.55
CA GLN A 150 30.86 19.07 -1.94
C GLN A 150 30.74 20.50 -1.42
N GLU A 151 30.36 21.40 -2.30
CA GLU A 151 30.05 22.79 -1.98
C GLU A 151 28.86 22.89 -1.02
N SER A 152 28.86 23.86 -0.11
CA SER A 152 27.74 24.13 0.77
C SER A 152 26.53 24.69 0.01
N PHE A 153 25.37 24.12 0.22
CA PHE A 153 24.09 24.59 -0.31
C PHE A 153 23.27 25.38 0.73
N GLU A 154 23.80 25.65 1.90
CA GLU A 154 23.08 26.38 2.96
C GLU A 154 22.49 27.70 2.49
N GLU A 155 23.27 28.50 1.76
CA GLU A 155 22.79 29.77 1.20
C GLU A 155 21.78 29.57 0.08
N VAL A 156 21.92 28.52 -0.74
CA VAL A 156 20.97 28.18 -1.80
C VAL A 156 19.56 28.01 -1.22
N TYR A 157 19.45 27.27 -0.13
CA TYR A 157 18.14 26.97 0.48
C TYR A 157 17.42 28.24 0.98
N LYS A 158 18.16 29.27 1.36
CA LYS A 158 17.59 30.57 1.79
C LYS A 158 17.03 31.41 0.63
N HIS A 159 17.38 31.11 -0.61
CA HIS A 159 16.87 31.79 -1.80
C HIS A 159 15.48 31.30 -2.23
N TYR A 160 15.05 30.13 -1.79
CA TYR A 160 13.72 29.61 -2.11
C TYR A 160 12.59 30.32 -1.34
N ASN A 161 11.38 30.31 -1.92
CA ASN A 161 10.20 30.76 -1.19
C ASN A 161 9.65 29.65 -0.30
N MET A 162 9.80 28.37 -0.72
CA MET A 162 9.35 27.19 0.02
C MET A 162 10.37 26.06 -0.15
N LEU A 163 10.53 25.24 0.88
CA LEU A 163 11.36 24.05 0.84
C LEU A 163 10.50 22.79 1.00
N SER A 164 10.79 21.78 0.18
CA SER A 164 10.14 20.49 0.18
C SER A 164 11.17 19.36 0.24
N PRO A 165 11.58 18.92 1.45
CA PRO A 165 12.56 17.87 1.60
C PRO A 165 12.03 16.50 1.17
N TRP A 166 12.86 15.72 0.51
CA TRP A 166 12.53 14.39 0.03
C TRP A 166 12.63 13.34 1.14
N LEU A 167 11.55 12.59 1.36
CA LEU A 167 11.49 11.55 2.40
C LEU A 167 11.16 10.15 1.87
N VAL A 168 10.83 9.99 0.58
CA VAL A 168 10.45 8.67 0.03
C VAL A 168 11.59 7.67 0.22
N GLY A 169 11.26 6.51 0.78
CA GLY A 169 12.21 5.42 1.00
C GLY A 169 13.22 5.64 2.14
N ARG A 170 13.11 6.73 2.92
CA ARG A 170 14.05 7.03 4.01
C ARG A 170 13.79 6.26 5.30
N PHE A 171 12.59 5.74 5.45
CA PHE A 171 12.19 4.87 6.56
C PHE A 171 11.18 3.83 6.05
N SER A 172 11.11 2.71 6.74
CA SER A 172 10.31 1.55 6.34
C SER A 172 9.21 1.17 7.35
N ASN A 173 9.21 1.80 8.51
CA ASN A 173 8.24 1.52 9.58
C ASN A 173 8.02 2.74 10.48
N LEU A 174 7.00 2.69 11.33
CA LEU A 174 6.63 3.81 12.21
C LEU A 174 7.65 4.10 13.31
N GLN A 175 8.47 3.12 13.72
CA GLN A 175 9.52 3.34 14.69
C GLN A 175 10.64 4.20 14.10
N GLU A 176 11.06 3.87 12.88
CA GLU A 176 12.04 4.67 12.13
C GLU A 176 11.48 6.07 11.79
N ALA A 177 10.19 6.14 11.41
CA ALA A 177 9.51 7.38 11.09
C ALA A 177 9.61 8.43 12.21
N GLN A 178 9.65 8.03 13.48
CA GLN A 178 9.71 8.96 14.62
C GLN A 178 10.94 9.88 14.56
N TYR A 179 12.07 9.38 14.07
CA TYR A 179 13.25 10.22 13.86
C TYR A 179 12.97 11.32 12.84
N PHE A 180 12.34 10.98 11.71
CA PHE A 180 12.03 11.92 10.64
C PHE A 180 10.91 12.90 11.04
N PHE A 181 9.99 12.48 11.89
CA PHE A 181 8.98 13.38 12.47
C PHE A 181 9.63 14.49 13.31
N ASN A 182 10.60 14.13 14.14
CA ASN A 182 11.38 15.11 14.89
C ASN A 182 12.21 16.03 13.98
N LEU A 183 12.76 15.49 12.90
CA LEU A 183 13.48 16.27 11.90
C LEU A 183 12.57 17.31 11.22
N GLN A 184 11.38 16.91 10.80
CA GLN A 184 10.37 17.79 10.21
C GLN A 184 9.96 18.94 11.14
N ALA A 185 9.81 18.67 12.45
CA ALA A 185 9.51 19.71 13.43
C ALA A 185 10.65 20.73 13.55
N GLN A 186 11.90 20.28 13.50
CA GLN A 186 13.07 21.16 13.52
C GLN A 186 13.20 21.97 12.21
N ASP A 187 12.93 21.31 11.06
CA ASP A 187 12.93 21.97 9.75
C ASP A 187 11.87 23.08 9.68
N LYS A 188 10.65 22.78 10.16
CA LYS A 188 9.57 23.77 10.21
C LYS A 188 9.95 24.98 11.08
N THR A 189 10.52 24.74 12.27
CA THR A 189 10.99 25.80 13.16
C THR A 189 12.07 26.67 12.49
N TYR A 190 13.00 26.05 11.77
CA TYR A 190 14.06 26.76 11.05
C TYR A 190 13.50 27.59 9.89
N CYS A 191 12.61 27.01 9.10
CA CYS A 191 11.95 27.71 7.99
C CYS A 191 11.13 28.90 8.47
N ASP A 192 10.37 28.74 9.57
CA ASP A 192 9.60 29.84 10.16
C ASP A 192 10.48 31.03 10.59
N ALA A 193 11.64 30.74 11.20
CA ALA A 193 12.58 31.77 11.61
C ALA A 193 13.17 32.55 10.43
N LEU A 194 13.23 31.96 9.24
CA LEU A 194 13.71 32.56 8.01
C LEU A 194 12.60 33.09 7.09
N HIS A 195 11.33 32.96 7.48
CA HIS A 195 10.16 33.29 6.65
C HIS A 195 10.15 32.55 5.31
N ILE A 196 10.55 31.28 5.32
CA ILE A 196 10.49 30.35 4.19
C ILE A 196 9.34 29.40 4.46
N ASP A 197 8.48 29.18 3.49
CA ASP A 197 7.41 28.19 3.60
C ASP A 197 7.97 26.75 3.60
N TYR A 198 7.26 25.81 4.22
CA TYR A 198 7.71 24.44 4.37
C TYR A 198 6.63 23.46 3.93
N MET A 199 6.95 22.56 2.98
CA MET A 199 6.05 21.55 2.43
C MET A 199 6.73 20.18 2.51
N PRO A 200 6.59 19.45 3.64
CA PRO A 200 7.18 18.12 3.77
C PRO A 200 6.54 17.12 2.81
N THR A 201 7.35 16.17 2.31
CA THR A 201 6.88 15.02 1.55
C THR A 201 6.38 13.92 2.48
N LEU A 202 5.40 13.15 2.00
CA LEU A 202 4.92 11.92 2.62
C LEU A 202 4.62 10.89 1.53
N PHE A 203 4.64 9.61 1.91
CA PHE A 203 4.47 8.53 0.93
C PHE A 203 3.70 7.35 1.52
N PRO A 204 2.91 6.61 0.69
CA PRO A 204 2.03 5.56 1.21
C PRO A 204 2.76 4.27 1.60
N GLY A 205 3.86 3.99 0.99
CA GLY A 205 4.72 2.83 1.10
C GLY A 205 5.79 2.88 0.04
N PHE A 206 6.68 1.87 -0.01
CA PHE A 206 7.81 1.87 -0.94
C PHE A 206 8.31 0.46 -1.22
N GLY A 207 8.74 0.19 -2.47
CA GLY A 207 9.37 -1.05 -2.86
C GLY A 207 10.23 -0.90 -4.10
N TRP A 208 11.48 -1.32 -4.03
CA TRP A 208 12.48 -1.18 -5.11
C TRP A 208 12.56 -2.38 -6.05
N ALA A 209 11.71 -3.37 -5.85
CA ALA A 209 11.85 -4.63 -6.57
C ALA A 209 11.65 -4.49 -8.09
N THR A 210 10.87 -3.51 -8.54
CA THR A 210 10.63 -3.29 -9.98
C THR A 210 11.81 -2.62 -10.67
N TRP A 211 12.56 -1.76 -9.98
CA TRP A 211 13.77 -1.10 -10.50
C TRP A 211 15.04 -1.90 -10.27
N ASN A 212 15.14 -2.58 -9.14
CA ASN A 212 16.30 -3.31 -8.69
C ASN A 212 15.88 -4.66 -8.09
N THR A 213 16.83 -5.53 -7.81
CA THR A 213 16.61 -6.78 -7.07
C THR A 213 16.32 -6.57 -5.58
N GLY A 214 15.68 -5.44 -5.23
CA GLY A 214 15.35 -5.07 -3.86
C GLY A 214 14.16 -5.84 -3.27
N VAL A 215 13.84 -5.54 -2.03
CA VAL A 215 12.69 -6.14 -1.34
C VAL A 215 11.39 -5.61 -1.97
N PRO A 216 10.45 -6.48 -2.38
CA PRO A 216 9.22 -6.07 -3.05
C PRO A 216 8.35 -5.07 -2.28
N ASN A 217 8.29 -5.19 -0.98
CA ASN A 217 7.48 -4.34 -0.09
C ASN A 217 8.37 -3.85 1.06
N GLN A 218 9.33 -3.00 0.73
CA GLN A 218 10.36 -2.54 1.67
C GLN A 218 9.78 -1.68 2.79
N ALA A 219 8.87 -0.78 2.47
CA ALA A 219 8.10 0.00 3.42
C ALA A 219 6.61 -0.35 3.27
N PRO A 220 6.10 -1.31 4.06
CA PRO A 220 4.72 -1.75 4.01
C PRO A 220 3.75 -0.61 4.31
N ARG A 221 2.67 -0.55 3.54
CA ARG A 221 1.65 0.49 3.65
C ARG A 221 0.79 0.39 4.91
N GLN A 222 0.80 -0.78 5.58
CA GLN A 222 0.11 -1.09 6.84
C GLN A 222 -1.38 -0.70 6.80
N ALA A 223 -2.07 -1.06 5.72
CA ALA A 223 -3.46 -0.71 5.47
C ALA A 223 -3.74 0.81 5.68
N GLY A 224 -2.80 1.65 5.26
CA GLY A 224 -2.90 3.11 5.32
C GLY A 224 -2.39 3.76 6.60
N THR A 225 -2.12 3.00 7.67
CA THR A 225 -1.61 3.53 8.94
C THR A 225 -0.27 4.24 8.75
N PHE A 226 0.58 3.72 7.88
CA PHE A 226 1.89 4.32 7.58
C PHE A 226 1.77 5.72 6.95
N LEU A 227 0.89 5.91 5.97
CA LEU A 227 0.63 7.23 5.35
C LEU A 227 -0.05 8.18 6.35
N TRP A 228 -1.04 7.66 7.09
CA TRP A 228 -1.80 8.47 8.03
C TRP A 228 -0.95 9.06 9.15
N ALA A 229 -0.03 8.27 9.72
CA ALA A 229 0.87 8.74 10.76
C ALA A 229 1.76 9.91 10.29
N GLN A 230 2.24 9.86 9.04
CA GLN A 230 3.01 10.94 8.43
C GLN A 230 2.16 12.21 8.26
N ALA A 231 0.95 12.07 7.70
CA ALA A 231 0.04 13.19 7.51
C ALA A 231 -0.34 13.86 8.86
N LYS A 232 -0.59 13.04 9.88
CA LYS A 232 -0.88 13.51 11.23
C LYS A 232 0.29 14.30 11.82
N ASN A 233 1.52 13.79 11.71
CA ASN A 233 2.71 14.53 12.15
C ASN A 233 2.84 15.88 11.44
N ILE A 234 2.66 15.92 10.12
CA ILE A 234 2.71 17.16 9.32
C ILE A 234 1.70 18.20 9.84
N HIS A 235 0.49 17.76 10.15
CA HIS A 235 -0.53 18.61 10.76
C HIS A 235 -0.13 19.09 12.16
N GLU A 236 0.38 18.19 13.01
CA GLU A 236 0.77 18.48 14.40
C GLU A 236 1.94 19.46 14.51
N VAL A 237 2.89 19.41 13.56
CA VAL A 237 3.99 20.40 13.51
C VAL A 237 3.57 21.75 12.90
N GLY A 238 2.31 21.91 12.53
CA GLY A 238 1.74 23.17 12.06
C GLY A 238 2.05 23.50 10.60
N CYS A 239 2.34 22.51 9.76
CA CYS A 239 2.45 22.73 8.32
C CYS A 239 1.06 22.99 7.71
N THR A 240 1.03 23.87 6.69
CA THR A 240 -0.19 24.19 5.92
C THR A 240 -0.22 23.51 4.56
N ASN A 241 0.87 22.88 4.18
CA ASN A 241 1.06 22.18 2.91
C ASN A 241 1.66 20.80 3.15
N MET A 242 1.34 19.85 2.28
CA MET A 242 1.97 18.54 2.23
C MET A 242 2.10 18.09 0.77
N TYR A 243 3.14 17.33 0.48
CA TYR A 243 3.43 16.82 -0.85
C TYR A 243 3.40 15.30 -0.86
N PHE A 244 2.35 14.73 -1.44
CA PHE A 244 2.25 13.29 -1.60
C PHE A 244 3.17 12.81 -2.72
N SER A 245 4.09 11.95 -2.40
CA SER A 245 5.00 11.31 -3.34
C SER A 245 4.74 9.80 -3.35
N MET A 246 4.18 9.24 -4.47
CA MET A 246 3.84 9.92 -5.74
C MET A 246 2.38 9.63 -6.08
N PHE A 247 1.83 10.39 -7.05
CA PHE A 247 0.45 10.15 -7.47
C PHE A 247 0.31 8.86 -8.29
N ASP A 248 1.21 8.62 -9.24
CA ASP A 248 1.14 7.58 -10.27
C ASP A 248 2.43 6.75 -10.45
N GLU A 249 3.33 6.74 -9.46
CA GLU A 249 4.56 5.96 -9.51
C GLU A 249 4.32 4.54 -8.99
N TYR A 250 4.04 3.61 -9.90
CA TYR A 250 3.79 2.20 -9.59
C TYR A 250 5.07 1.40 -9.42
N ASP A 251 6.15 1.77 -10.11
CA ASP A 251 7.41 1.03 -10.12
C ASP A 251 8.11 1.03 -8.76
N GLU A 252 7.98 2.12 -8.01
CA GLU A 252 8.48 2.24 -6.64
C GLU A 252 7.43 1.89 -5.57
N GLY A 253 6.24 1.49 -5.98
CA GLY A 253 5.16 1.16 -5.05
C GLY A 253 4.63 2.36 -4.26
N THR A 254 4.84 3.59 -4.73
CA THR A 254 4.42 4.82 -4.06
C THR A 254 3.10 5.38 -4.60
N ALA A 255 2.53 4.81 -5.64
CA ALA A 255 1.30 5.31 -6.27
C ALA A 255 0.14 5.45 -5.30
N LEU A 256 -0.52 6.61 -5.32
CA LEU A 256 -1.83 6.86 -4.69
C LEU A 256 -2.99 6.54 -5.62
N LEU A 257 -2.78 6.66 -6.93
CA LEU A 257 -3.78 6.37 -7.96
C LEU A 257 -4.29 4.94 -7.82
N SER A 258 -5.48 4.68 -8.33
CA SER A 258 -6.11 3.37 -8.27
C SER A 258 -5.18 2.26 -8.76
N ALA A 259 -4.96 1.27 -7.92
CA ALA A 259 -4.05 0.16 -8.18
C ALA A 259 -4.77 -1.18 -8.12
N ALA A 260 -4.11 -2.22 -8.61
CA ALA A 260 -4.59 -3.60 -8.50
C ALA A 260 -4.87 -3.96 -7.04
N THR A 261 -5.99 -4.61 -6.79
CA THR A 261 -6.38 -5.04 -5.42
C THR A 261 -5.69 -6.33 -5.01
N ASP A 262 -5.37 -7.17 -5.97
CA ASP A 262 -4.74 -8.47 -5.74
C ASP A 262 -3.92 -8.93 -6.97
N TYR A 263 -3.23 -10.04 -6.83
CA TYR A 263 -2.33 -10.61 -7.83
C TYR A 263 -2.96 -10.96 -9.16
N THR A 264 -4.26 -11.29 -9.18
CA THR A 264 -4.94 -11.68 -10.41
C THR A 264 -5.05 -10.55 -11.41
N MET A 265 -4.93 -9.31 -10.93
CA MET A 265 -5.04 -8.10 -11.72
C MET A 265 -3.68 -7.60 -12.25
N LEU A 266 -2.57 -8.23 -11.89
CA LEU A 266 -1.24 -7.83 -12.35
C LEU A 266 -0.94 -8.33 -13.75
N PRO A 267 -0.09 -7.62 -14.51
CA PRO A 267 0.46 -8.12 -15.77
C PRO A 267 1.18 -9.46 -15.59
N THR A 268 1.21 -10.26 -16.64
CA THR A 268 1.82 -11.60 -16.60
C THR A 268 3.35 -11.60 -16.59
N ASP A 269 3.96 -10.50 -16.97
CA ASP A 269 5.39 -10.32 -17.17
C ASP A 269 6.03 -9.23 -16.31
N ALA A 270 5.23 -8.56 -15.49
CA ALA A 270 5.71 -7.51 -14.60
C ALA A 270 5.09 -7.64 -13.20
N TYR A 271 5.85 -7.24 -12.18
CA TYR A 271 5.40 -7.22 -10.80
C TYR A 271 5.12 -5.78 -10.36
N PHE A 272 3.98 -5.61 -9.70
CA PHE A 272 3.64 -4.38 -9.01
C PHE A 272 3.04 -4.68 -7.64
N LEU A 273 3.23 -3.79 -6.68
CA LEU A 273 2.57 -3.91 -5.39
C LEU A 273 1.06 -3.69 -5.53
N THR A 274 0.29 -4.63 -5.02
CA THR A 274 -1.16 -4.49 -4.91
C THR A 274 -1.55 -3.68 -3.68
N THR A 275 -2.79 -3.22 -3.62
CA THR A 275 -3.29 -2.57 -2.39
C THR A 275 -3.39 -3.55 -1.22
N SER A 276 -3.37 -4.86 -1.48
CA SER A 276 -3.48 -5.94 -0.48
C SER A 276 -2.16 -6.59 -0.12
N ALA A 277 -1.02 -6.03 -0.55
CA ALA A 277 0.31 -6.62 -0.32
C ALA A 277 0.65 -6.86 1.15
N ASP A 278 0.02 -6.17 2.08
CA ASP A 278 0.22 -6.31 3.53
C ASP A 278 -0.68 -7.36 4.19
N GLY A 279 -1.40 -8.15 3.40
CA GLY A 279 -2.24 -9.24 3.90
C GLY A 279 -3.68 -8.86 4.25
N ARG A 280 -4.09 -7.61 3.98
CA ARG A 280 -5.47 -7.19 4.06
C ARG A 280 -5.95 -6.67 2.70
N TRP A 281 -7.10 -7.15 2.24
CA TRP A 281 -7.71 -6.66 1.02
C TRP A 281 -8.22 -5.22 1.19
N LEU A 282 -7.86 -4.34 0.26
CA LEU A 282 -8.30 -2.96 0.20
C LEU A 282 -8.81 -2.65 -1.21
N SER A 283 -9.82 -1.77 -1.33
CA SER A 283 -10.30 -1.33 -2.63
C SER A 283 -9.23 -0.58 -3.42
N SER A 284 -9.35 -0.62 -4.74
CA SER A 284 -8.37 0.01 -5.65
C SER A 284 -8.15 1.51 -5.39
N ASP A 285 -9.17 2.22 -4.90
CA ASP A 285 -9.16 3.66 -4.62
C ASP A 285 -8.84 4.03 -3.17
N PHE A 286 -8.51 3.04 -2.33
CA PHE A 286 -8.35 3.24 -0.89
C PHE A 286 -7.35 4.36 -0.56
N TYR A 287 -6.18 4.37 -1.20
CA TYR A 287 -5.15 5.38 -0.93
C TYR A 287 -5.51 6.77 -1.43
N LEU A 288 -6.31 6.88 -2.50
CA LEU A 288 -6.88 8.16 -2.93
C LEU A 288 -7.85 8.74 -1.89
N ARG A 289 -8.70 7.89 -1.31
CA ARG A 289 -9.63 8.31 -0.24
C ARG A 289 -8.89 8.71 1.03
N LEU A 290 -7.85 7.95 1.40
CA LEU A 290 -7.01 8.24 2.56
C LEU A 290 -6.23 9.56 2.39
N ALA A 291 -5.66 9.80 1.21
CA ALA A 291 -5.00 11.06 0.89
C ALA A 291 -5.97 12.25 0.93
N GLY A 292 -7.20 12.06 0.47
CA GLY A 292 -8.27 13.05 0.61
C GLY A 292 -8.63 13.34 2.06
N ASP A 293 -8.64 12.33 2.92
CA ASP A 293 -8.85 12.52 4.36
C ASP A 293 -7.70 13.29 5.01
N ALA A 294 -6.46 12.98 4.64
CA ALA A 294 -5.28 13.72 5.09
C ALA A 294 -5.34 15.19 4.67
N THR A 295 -5.76 15.46 3.43
CA THR A 295 -5.95 16.84 2.94
C THR A 295 -7.05 17.57 3.74
N ARG A 296 -8.16 16.91 4.05
CA ARG A 296 -9.23 17.48 4.89
C ARG A 296 -8.77 17.73 6.33
N MET A 297 -7.95 16.84 6.89
CA MET A 297 -7.35 17.03 8.21
C MET A 297 -6.45 18.27 8.23
N LEU A 298 -5.58 18.43 7.24
CA LEU A 298 -4.69 19.59 7.14
C LEU A 298 -5.47 20.91 7.06
N LYS A 299 -6.64 20.88 6.41
CA LYS A 299 -7.56 22.02 6.30
C LYS A 299 -8.46 22.24 7.54
N GLY A 300 -8.29 21.45 8.59
CA GLY A 300 -9.11 21.53 9.80
C GLY A 300 -10.57 21.06 9.63
N VAL A 301 -10.87 20.31 8.57
CA VAL A 301 -12.22 19.82 8.26
C VAL A 301 -12.46 18.40 8.80
N LYS A 302 -11.41 17.65 9.09
CA LYS A 302 -11.50 16.29 9.61
C LYS A 302 -10.79 16.14 10.95
N ASP A 303 -11.38 15.31 11.82
CA ASP A 303 -10.82 14.99 13.14
C ASP A 303 -9.47 14.28 13.03
N THR A 304 -8.50 14.74 13.79
CA THR A 304 -7.14 14.20 13.89
C THR A 304 -7.03 13.03 14.87
N ALA A 305 -8.07 12.75 15.66
CA ALA A 305 -8.02 11.74 16.71
C ALA A 305 -8.03 10.29 16.18
N LEU A 306 -8.43 10.10 14.93
CA LEU A 306 -8.53 8.77 14.33
C LEU A 306 -7.15 8.22 13.97
N THR A 307 -6.88 6.98 14.36
CA THR A 307 -5.66 6.25 13.99
C THR A 307 -5.64 5.96 12.49
N THR A 308 -6.81 5.61 11.93
CA THR A 308 -7.06 5.45 10.50
C THR A 308 -8.47 5.96 10.23
N PRO A 309 -8.65 7.14 9.63
CA PRO A 309 -9.97 7.79 9.54
C PRO A 309 -10.88 7.16 8.51
N HIS A 310 -10.37 6.23 7.73
CA HIS A 310 -11.06 5.66 6.60
C HIS A 310 -11.56 4.26 6.92
N SER A 311 -12.83 4.00 6.62
CA SER A 311 -13.32 2.63 6.65
C SER A 311 -12.49 1.78 5.69
N LEU A 312 -11.88 0.74 6.22
CA LEU A 312 -11.12 -0.23 5.41
C LEU A 312 -12.02 -1.04 4.47
N GLY A 313 -13.35 -0.87 4.60
CA GLY A 313 -14.35 -1.63 3.86
C GLY A 313 -14.70 -2.96 4.52
N PRO A 314 -15.78 -3.61 4.08
CA PRO A 314 -16.27 -4.85 4.69
C PRO A 314 -15.44 -6.09 4.33
N VAL A 315 -14.63 -6.03 3.26
CA VAL A 315 -13.80 -7.15 2.81
C VAL A 315 -12.43 -7.07 3.46
N PHE A 316 -12.03 -8.14 4.12
CA PHE A 316 -10.72 -8.26 4.77
C PHE A 316 -9.73 -9.06 3.94
N TYR A 317 -10.20 -10.05 3.20
CA TYR A 317 -9.38 -10.91 2.36
C TYR A 317 -10.20 -11.50 1.22
N ARG A 318 -9.59 -11.66 0.07
CA ARG A 318 -10.18 -12.33 -1.09
C ARG A 318 -9.09 -13.08 -1.85
N ASN A 319 -9.38 -14.31 -2.27
CA ASN A 319 -8.48 -15.11 -3.09
C ASN A 319 -9.28 -16.12 -3.91
N SER A 320 -9.24 -15.98 -5.23
CA SER A 320 -9.81 -16.93 -6.18
C SER A 320 -8.76 -17.89 -6.76
N PHE A 321 -7.55 -17.90 -6.20
CA PHE A 321 -6.43 -18.73 -6.60
C PHE A 321 -5.93 -18.52 -8.04
N GLU A 322 -6.38 -17.49 -8.74
CA GLU A 322 -5.94 -17.12 -10.09
C GLU A 322 -4.51 -16.55 -10.12
N SER A 323 -3.87 -16.44 -8.96
CA SER A 323 -2.53 -15.93 -8.82
C SER A 323 -1.47 -16.96 -9.21
N ARG A 324 -0.26 -16.48 -9.47
CA ARG A 324 0.89 -17.34 -9.76
C ARG A 324 1.34 -18.09 -8.52
N THR A 325 1.74 -19.33 -8.72
CA THR A 325 2.19 -20.24 -7.66
C THR A 325 3.72 -20.36 -7.57
N THR A 326 4.42 -19.84 -8.57
CA THR A 326 5.89 -19.91 -8.63
C THR A 326 6.48 -18.52 -8.88
N PRO A 327 7.67 -18.25 -8.37
CA PRO A 327 8.42 -17.06 -8.75
C PRO A 327 8.54 -16.99 -10.28
N TYR A 328 8.52 -15.80 -10.84
CA TYR A 328 8.64 -15.60 -12.27
C TYR A 328 9.74 -14.59 -12.60
N ASN A 329 10.34 -14.76 -13.75
CA ASN A 329 11.31 -13.81 -14.26
C ASN A 329 10.59 -12.59 -14.83
N TYR A 330 11.14 -11.44 -14.57
CA TYR A 330 10.67 -10.17 -15.10
C TYR A 330 11.83 -9.38 -15.69
N VAL A 331 11.49 -8.46 -16.56
CA VAL A 331 12.43 -7.49 -17.08
C VAL A 331 12.10 -6.15 -16.48
N HIS A 332 13.07 -5.50 -15.87
CA HIS A 332 12.92 -4.13 -15.37
C HIS A 332 12.70 -3.15 -16.52
N ASN A 333 12.30 -1.93 -16.21
CA ASN A 333 12.29 -0.80 -17.14
C ASN A 333 13.67 -0.55 -17.77
N VAL A 334 14.73 -0.99 -17.09
CA VAL A 334 16.09 -1.09 -17.65
C VAL A 334 16.25 -2.51 -18.26
N PRO A 335 16.28 -2.68 -19.60
CA PRO A 335 16.20 -3.99 -20.26
C PRO A 335 17.29 -5.00 -19.89
N GLN A 336 18.44 -4.55 -19.42
CA GLN A 336 19.54 -5.41 -18.97
C GLN A 336 19.33 -5.95 -17.54
N ASN A 337 18.38 -5.41 -16.79
CA ASN A 337 18.06 -5.87 -15.44
C ASN A 337 16.91 -6.87 -15.50
N THR A 338 17.17 -8.09 -15.10
CA THR A 338 16.17 -9.14 -14.94
C THR A 338 16.19 -9.65 -13.51
N GLY A 339 15.07 -10.10 -13.03
CA GLY A 339 14.96 -10.64 -11.69
C GLY A 339 13.90 -11.73 -11.57
N THR A 340 13.78 -12.29 -10.39
CA THR A 340 12.74 -13.26 -10.04
C THR A 340 11.97 -12.75 -8.84
N PHE A 341 10.69 -12.50 -9.02
CA PHE A 341 9.82 -12.10 -7.93
C PHE A 341 9.23 -13.29 -7.17
N PRO A 342 9.24 -13.27 -5.85
CA PRO A 342 8.43 -14.18 -5.07
C PRO A 342 6.95 -13.82 -5.25
N ILE A 343 6.09 -14.81 -5.07
CA ILE A 343 4.66 -14.55 -4.89
C ILE A 343 4.46 -13.94 -3.50
N ASP A 344 3.53 -13.01 -3.42
CA ASP A 344 3.15 -12.39 -2.15
C ASP A 344 2.67 -13.45 -1.16
N PRO A 345 3.28 -13.56 0.04
CA PRO A 345 2.99 -14.62 0.99
C PRO A 345 1.56 -14.59 1.53
N CYS A 346 0.86 -13.46 1.46
CA CYS A 346 -0.55 -13.41 1.86
C CYS A 346 -1.48 -14.10 0.86
N PHE A 347 -1.05 -14.33 -0.37
CA PHE A 347 -1.81 -15.11 -1.36
C PHE A 347 -1.33 -16.56 -1.46
N TYR A 348 -0.02 -16.79 -1.42
CA TYR A 348 0.51 -18.14 -1.48
C TYR A 348 1.88 -18.26 -0.79
N GLN A 349 1.87 -18.89 0.39
CA GLN A 349 3.09 -19.29 1.10
C GLN A 349 2.96 -20.73 1.57
N PRO A 350 3.24 -21.71 0.69
CA PRO A 350 3.02 -23.12 0.95
C PRO A 350 3.94 -23.63 2.07
N GLN A 351 3.33 -24.24 3.08
CA GLN A 351 4.05 -24.92 4.15
C GLN A 351 3.21 -26.06 4.73
N GLU A 352 3.76 -27.25 4.73
CA GLU A 352 3.19 -28.35 5.51
C GLU A 352 3.38 -28.09 7.00
N ILE A 353 2.30 -28.02 7.75
CA ILE A 353 2.29 -27.75 9.18
C ILE A 353 2.24 -29.06 9.97
N LEU A 354 1.37 -30.00 9.53
CA LEU A 354 1.17 -31.26 10.21
C LEU A 354 0.77 -32.35 9.22
N ARG A 355 1.44 -33.51 9.32
CA ARG A 355 1.06 -34.73 8.63
C ARG A 355 1.17 -35.92 9.59
N SER A 356 0.08 -36.58 9.82
CA SER A 356 0.01 -37.80 10.61
C SER A 356 -0.99 -38.76 9.98
N GLY A 357 -0.56 -39.99 9.69
CA GLY A 357 -1.41 -41.00 9.05
C GLY A 357 -1.86 -40.66 7.62
N VAL A 358 -1.15 -39.80 6.90
CA VAL A 358 -1.43 -39.43 5.52
C VAL A 358 -0.22 -39.69 4.64
N THR A 359 -0.45 -40.38 3.52
CA THR A 359 0.55 -40.61 2.47
C THR A 359 0.15 -39.89 1.17
N ASP A 360 1.12 -39.69 0.30
CA ASP A 360 0.96 -39.08 -1.03
C ASP A 360 0.23 -37.74 -1.03
N ALA A 361 0.34 -36.99 0.09
CA ALA A 361 -0.32 -35.71 0.22
C ALA A 361 0.27 -34.65 -0.71
N GLN A 362 -0.59 -33.99 -1.44
CA GLN A 362 -0.28 -32.86 -2.32
C GLN A 362 -1.25 -31.71 -2.04
N CYS A 363 -0.73 -30.49 -2.02
CA CYS A 363 -1.54 -29.28 -1.99
C CYS A 363 -0.87 -28.22 -2.86
N ALA A 364 -1.57 -27.77 -3.90
CA ALA A 364 -1.06 -26.79 -4.85
C ALA A 364 -2.20 -26.06 -5.54
N ILE A 365 -1.94 -24.86 -6.03
CA ILE A 365 -2.82 -24.21 -7.00
C ILE A 365 -2.58 -24.87 -8.36
N VAL A 366 -3.65 -25.32 -8.97
CA VAL A 366 -3.62 -26.05 -10.23
C VAL A 366 -4.67 -25.52 -11.19
N ARG A 367 -4.38 -25.61 -12.49
CA ARG A 367 -5.40 -25.40 -13.51
C ARG A 367 -6.34 -26.59 -13.53
N SER A 368 -7.57 -26.39 -13.11
CA SER A 368 -8.53 -27.47 -12.98
C SER A 368 -9.97 -26.98 -13.18
N SER A 369 -10.95 -27.80 -12.82
CA SER A 369 -12.36 -27.44 -12.79
C SER A 369 -12.64 -26.48 -11.62
N ALA A 370 -12.12 -25.25 -11.73
CA ALA A 370 -12.38 -24.16 -10.78
C ALA A 370 -13.87 -23.78 -10.79
N ARG A 371 -14.34 -23.18 -9.71
CA ARG A 371 -15.68 -22.59 -9.65
C ARG A 371 -15.74 -21.30 -10.47
N THR A 372 -14.70 -20.48 -10.36
CA THR A 372 -14.50 -19.29 -11.16
C THR A 372 -13.08 -19.28 -11.73
N GLY A 373 -12.88 -18.64 -12.89
CA GLY A 373 -11.58 -18.57 -13.54
C GLY A 373 -11.05 -19.92 -14.03
N ASP A 374 -9.71 -20.03 -14.04
CA ASP A 374 -8.98 -21.18 -14.58
C ASP A 374 -8.27 -22.02 -13.50
N TYR A 375 -8.06 -21.47 -12.31
CA TYR A 375 -7.24 -22.08 -11.26
C TYR A 375 -8.01 -22.24 -9.95
N ALA A 376 -7.62 -23.24 -9.17
CA ALA A 376 -8.15 -23.47 -7.83
C ALA A 376 -7.09 -24.14 -6.96
N LEU A 377 -7.26 -24.10 -5.64
CA LEU A 377 -6.44 -24.83 -4.69
C LEU A 377 -6.87 -26.30 -4.66
N SER A 378 -5.98 -27.18 -5.10
CA SER A 378 -6.17 -28.63 -5.06
C SER A 378 -5.46 -29.25 -3.88
N VAL A 379 -6.13 -30.11 -3.14
CA VAL A 379 -5.53 -30.97 -2.11
C VAL A 379 -5.94 -32.42 -2.33
N SER A 380 -4.98 -33.35 -2.18
CA SER A 380 -5.21 -34.77 -2.32
C SER A 380 -4.26 -35.60 -1.47
N GLY A 381 -4.59 -36.88 -1.24
CA GLY A 381 -3.75 -37.83 -0.52
C GLY A 381 -4.51 -39.10 -0.16
N THR A 382 -3.87 -39.97 0.64
CA THR A 382 -4.45 -41.18 1.18
C THR A 382 -4.31 -41.15 2.70
N ALA A 383 -5.43 -41.20 3.40
CA ALA A 383 -5.46 -41.27 4.86
C ALA A 383 -5.55 -42.73 5.35
N ALA A 384 -4.75 -43.08 6.34
CA ALA A 384 -5.00 -44.19 7.22
C ALA A 384 -6.04 -43.78 8.28
N GLY A 385 -6.69 -44.73 8.94
CA GLY A 385 -7.62 -44.36 10.01
C GLY A 385 -6.94 -43.49 11.10
N ASN A 386 -7.65 -42.51 11.62
CA ASN A 386 -7.17 -41.53 12.58
C ASN A 386 -6.03 -40.64 12.02
N ALA A 387 -6.22 -40.10 10.83
CA ALA A 387 -5.26 -39.24 10.14
C ALA A 387 -5.55 -37.76 10.34
N VAL A 388 -4.46 -36.95 10.35
CA VAL A 388 -4.53 -35.48 10.38
C VAL A 388 -3.58 -34.91 9.33
N TYR A 389 -4.07 -33.94 8.57
CA TYR A 389 -3.28 -33.19 7.61
C TYR A 389 -3.59 -31.71 7.69
N GLN A 390 -2.55 -30.88 7.80
CA GLN A 390 -2.67 -29.44 7.74
C GLN A 390 -1.59 -28.86 6.82
N TYR A 391 -2.04 -28.10 5.83
CA TYR A 391 -1.15 -27.43 4.90
C TYR A 391 -1.54 -25.95 4.80
N ARG A 392 -0.66 -25.06 5.28
CA ARG A 392 -0.85 -23.62 5.15
C ARG A 392 -0.54 -23.21 3.71
N PHE A 393 -1.48 -22.55 3.05
CA PHE A 393 -1.28 -22.03 1.71
C PHE A 393 -1.03 -20.54 1.69
N ALA A 394 -1.47 -19.78 2.72
CA ALA A 394 -1.21 -18.34 2.80
C ALA A 394 -0.88 -17.90 4.23
N LYS A 395 -0.03 -16.89 4.35
CA LYS A 395 0.27 -16.18 5.59
C LYS A 395 -0.35 -14.78 5.49
N THR A 396 -1.19 -14.43 6.46
CA THR A 396 -1.94 -13.17 6.46
C THR A 396 -1.58 -12.32 7.69
N ALA A 397 -2.11 -11.10 7.74
CA ALA A 397 -1.98 -10.20 8.89
C ALA A 397 -3.32 -9.46 9.08
N ILE A 398 -4.43 -10.22 9.09
CA ILE A 398 -5.77 -9.63 9.15
C ILE A 398 -6.16 -9.44 10.61
N GLU A 399 -6.19 -8.18 11.07
CA GLU A 399 -6.67 -7.85 12.41
C GLU A 399 -8.18 -8.05 12.51
N VAL A 400 -8.63 -8.68 13.58
CA VAL A 400 -10.05 -8.85 13.87
C VAL A 400 -10.58 -7.56 14.50
N THR A 401 -11.19 -6.72 13.69
CA THR A 401 -11.74 -5.42 14.11
C THR A 401 -13.27 -5.42 14.23
N ALA A 402 -13.92 -6.41 13.65
CA ALA A 402 -15.37 -6.61 13.63
C ALA A 402 -15.68 -8.11 13.60
N PRO A 403 -16.93 -8.55 13.82
CA PRO A 403 -17.33 -9.91 13.49
C PRO A 403 -17.10 -10.20 12.01
N MET A 404 -16.49 -11.33 11.70
CA MET A 404 -16.13 -11.69 10.33
C MET A 404 -16.73 -13.05 9.94
N ARG A 405 -16.93 -13.23 8.65
CA ARG A 405 -17.30 -14.51 8.05
C ARG A 405 -16.27 -14.89 7.00
N LEU A 406 -15.72 -16.10 7.11
CA LEU A 406 -15.01 -16.73 6.01
C LEU A 406 -16.01 -17.53 5.19
N THR A 407 -15.98 -17.40 3.87
CA THR A 407 -16.66 -18.26 2.91
C THR A 407 -15.67 -18.78 1.89
N ALA A 408 -15.86 -20.03 1.43
CA ALA A 408 -15.16 -20.61 0.30
C ALA A 408 -16.03 -21.71 -0.30
N PHE A 409 -15.62 -22.27 -1.44
CA PHE A 409 -16.38 -23.31 -2.12
C PHE A 409 -15.49 -24.54 -2.33
N ARG A 410 -16.03 -25.73 -2.08
CA ARG A 410 -15.32 -27.01 -2.19
C ARG A 410 -16.06 -27.99 -3.09
N ALA A 411 -15.34 -28.58 -4.03
CA ALA A 411 -15.77 -29.82 -4.69
C ALA A 411 -14.85 -30.96 -4.24
N ALA A 412 -15.39 -32.04 -3.74
CA ALA A 412 -14.64 -33.13 -3.10
C ALA A 412 -15.02 -34.52 -3.60
N SER A 413 -14.09 -35.48 -3.49
CA SER A 413 -14.31 -36.88 -3.75
C SER A 413 -13.67 -37.78 -2.68
N GLY A 414 -14.19 -38.97 -2.52
CA GLY A 414 -13.79 -39.88 -1.47
C GLY A 414 -14.04 -39.28 -0.09
N ILE A 415 -13.12 -39.46 0.85
CA ILE A 415 -13.20 -38.81 2.16
C ILE A 415 -12.77 -37.35 2.13
N GLY A 416 -12.56 -36.78 0.93
CA GLY A 416 -12.24 -35.35 0.73
C GLY A 416 -13.36 -34.40 1.19
N SER A 417 -14.58 -34.88 1.38
CA SER A 417 -15.68 -34.16 2.04
C SER A 417 -15.35 -33.76 3.51
N GLY A 418 -14.32 -34.38 4.12
CA GLY A 418 -13.77 -33.97 5.40
C GLY A 418 -12.74 -32.83 5.34
N VAL A 419 -12.30 -32.44 4.17
CA VAL A 419 -11.34 -31.32 4.01
C VAL A 419 -12.03 -30.00 4.34
N GLN A 420 -11.45 -29.22 5.24
CA GLN A 420 -11.93 -27.92 5.70
C GLN A 420 -10.88 -26.85 5.41
N LEU A 421 -11.28 -25.59 5.50
CA LEU A 421 -10.35 -24.48 5.70
C LEU A 421 -10.17 -24.22 7.20
N MET A 422 -8.95 -23.88 7.59
CA MET A 422 -8.60 -23.52 8.96
C MET A 422 -7.93 -22.15 8.96
N LEU A 423 -8.47 -21.26 9.77
CA LEU A 423 -7.86 -20.00 10.16
C LEU A 423 -7.00 -20.26 11.40
N THR A 424 -5.78 -19.74 11.41
CA THR A 424 -4.91 -19.72 12.60
C THR A 424 -4.78 -18.28 13.08
N LEU A 425 -5.14 -18.03 14.33
CA LEU A 425 -4.95 -16.72 14.96
C LEU A 425 -3.57 -16.62 15.60
N ARG A 426 -3.07 -15.43 15.77
CA ARG A 426 -1.76 -15.18 16.39
C ARG A 426 -1.70 -15.64 17.84
N SER A 427 -2.81 -15.62 18.55
CA SER A 427 -2.97 -16.23 19.88
C SER A 427 -2.75 -17.73 19.92
N GLY A 428 -2.68 -18.41 18.76
CA GLY A 428 -2.59 -19.86 18.62
C GLY A 428 -3.93 -20.58 18.54
N LEU A 429 -5.05 -19.85 18.63
CA LEU A 429 -6.37 -20.42 18.42
C LEU A 429 -6.60 -20.71 16.93
N THR A 430 -7.43 -21.71 16.65
CA THR A 430 -7.82 -22.11 15.29
C THR A 430 -9.32 -22.15 15.13
N ILE A 431 -9.79 -21.82 13.92
CA ILE A 431 -11.19 -21.86 13.53
C ILE A 431 -11.29 -22.63 12.23
N THR A 432 -12.15 -23.65 12.16
CA THR A 432 -12.39 -24.44 10.96
C THR A 432 -13.75 -24.13 10.35
N THR A 433 -13.85 -24.32 9.04
CA THR A 433 -15.11 -24.16 8.31
C THR A 433 -16.03 -25.37 8.49
N ALA A 434 -17.34 -25.14 8.35
CA ALA A 434 -18.36 -26.18 8.17
C ALA A 434 -19.06 -25.95 6.83
N VAL A 435 -19.71 -27.00 6.31
CA VAL A 435 -20.61 -26.89 5.14
C VAL A 435 -21.93 -26.29 5.60
N ASP A 436 -22.41 -25.23 4.93
CA ASP A 436 -23.70 -24.62 5.23
C ASP A 436 -24.72 -24.77 4.09
N SER A 437 -24.28 -24.91 2.85
CA SER A 437 -25.16 -25.01 1.69
C SER A 437 -24.45 -25.60 0.47
N MET A 438 -25.21 -25.88 -0.58
CA MET A 438 -24.71 -26.27 -1.90
C MET A 438 -24.86 -25.12 -2.89
N ASP A 439 -23.89 -24.99 -3.80
CA ASP A 439 -23.95 -24.11 -4.96
C ASP A 439 -23.48 -24.87 -6.21
N GLY A 440 -24.46 -25.46 -6.92
CA GLY A 440 -24.19 -26.38 -8.00
C GLY A 440 -23.50 -27.65 -7.50
N SER A 441 -22.34 -27.96 -8.02
CA SER A 441 -21.49 -29.08 -7.60
C SER A 441 -20.54 -28.75 -6.44
N PHE A 442 -20.55 -27.52 -5.95
CA PHE A 442 -19.71 -27.08 -4.87
C PHE A 442 -20.46 -26.96 -3.55
N GLU A 443 -19.84 -27.41 -2.48
CA GLU A 443 -20.25 -27.18 -1.12
C GLU A 443 -19.72 -25.84 -0.65
N ARG A 444 -20.59 -25.00 -0.10
CA ARG A 444 -20.16 -23.74 0.51
C ARG A 444 -19.63 -24.01 1.92
N LEU A 445 -18.35 -23.66 2.11
CA LEU A 445 -17.67 -23.72 3.40
C LEU A 445 -17.81 -22.37 4.11
N VAL A 446 -18.18 -22.38 5.39
CA VAL A 446 -18.34 -21.17 6.20
C VAL A 446 -17.66 -21.31 7.55
N ALA A 447 -17.00 -20.26 8.01
CA ALA A 447 -16.58 -20.10 9.39
C ALA A 447 -16.91 -18.68 9.86
N TYR A 448 -17.24 -18.53 11.14
CA TYR A 448 -17.50 -17.24 11.76
C TYR A 448 -16.43 -16.91 12.78
N ILE A 449 -15.95 -15.67 12.75
CA ILE A 449 -14.98 -15.11 13.68
C ILE A 449 -15.74 -14.09 14.51
N PRO A 450 -16.13 -14.40 15.75
CA PRO A 450 -16.94 -13.51 16.57
C PRO A 450 -16.16 -12.31 17.09
N GLN A 451 -16.86 -11.25 17.46
CA GLN A 451 -16.31 -10.04 18.05
C GLN A 451 -15.43 -10.29 19.31
N SER A 452 -15.63 -11.41 19.99
CA SER A 452 -14.81 -11.78 21.15
C SER A 452 -13.32 -11.99 20.85
N PHE A 453 -12.95 -12.13 19.58
CA PHE A 453 -11.56 -12.17 19.11
C PHE A 453 -11.01 -10.81 18.67
N ALA A 454 -11.75 -9.71 18.92
CA ALA A 454 -11.27 -8.37 18.56
C ALA A 454 -9.89 -8.08 19.17
N GLY A 455 -8.99 -7.55 18.31
CA GLY A 455 -7.60 -7.31 18.66
C GLY A 455 -6.64 -8.48 18.39
N ASP A 456 -7.15 -9.68 18.06
CA ASP A 456 -6.32 -10.77 17.55
C ASP A 456 -6.08 -10.62 16.05
N VAL A 457 -5.19 -11.40 15.48
CA VAL A 457 -4.79 -11.36 14.07
C VAL A 457 -4.93 -12.74 13.46
N ILE A 458 -5.64 -12.85 12.33
CA ILE A 458 -5.60 -14.05 11.49
C ILE A 458 -4.24 -14.08 10.80
N ASP A 459 -3.39 -15.01 11.21
CA ASP A 459 -1.97 -15.09 10.81
C ASP A 459 -1.71 -16.15 9.73
N GLY A 460 -2.66 -17.05 9.48
CA GLY A 460 -2.53 -18.09 8.46
C GLY A 460 -3.83 -18.72 8.02
N LEU A 461 -3.85 -19.13 6.75
CA LEU A 461 -4.94 -19.87 6.12
C LEU A 461 -4.40 -21.23 5.67
N SER A 462 -5.09 -22.30 6.07
CA SER A 462 -4.69 -23.68 5.79
C SER A 462 -5.85 -24.49 5.23
N VAL A 463 -5.53 -25.51 4.43
CA VAL A 463 -6.40 -26.67 4.28
C VAL A 463 -6.16 -27.60 5.45
N TYR A 464 -7.22 -28.22 5.95
CA TYR A 464 -7.20 -29.09 7.11
C TYR A 464 -8.07 -30.32 6.91
N LEU A 465 -7.56 -31.48 7.25
CA LEU A 465 -8.30 -32.74 7.30
C LEU A 465 -8.01 -33.42 8.64
N SER A 466 -9.05 -33.79 9.36
CA SER A 466 -8.98 -34.72 10.49
C SER A 466 -10.05 -35.79 10.28
N THR A 467 -9.65 -37.04 10.22
CA THR A 467 -10.58 -38.15 9.89
C THR A 467 -10.21 -39.40 10.66
N SER A 468 -11.22 -40.13 11.09
CA SER A 468 -11.10 -41.51 11.59
C SER A 468 -11.22 -42.57 10.46
N GLU A 469 -11.62 -42.14 9.27
CA GLU A 469 -11.80 -43.01 8.11
C GLU A 469 -10.48 -43.21 7.35
N ALA A 470 -10.30 -44.41 6.80
CA ALA A 470 -9.22 -44.69 5.88
C ALA A 470 -9.71 -44.56 4.43
N GLY A 471 -8.91 -43.97 3.55
CA GLY A 471 -9.25 -43.88 2.13
C GLY A 471 -8.54 -42.73 1.42
N ALA A 472 -8.71 -42.70 0.11
CA ALA A 472 -8.22 -41.57 -0.69
C ALA A 472 -9.13 -40.34 -0.51
N PHE A 473 -8.51 -39.15 -0.49
CA PHE A 473 -9.23 -37.89 -0.49
C PHE A 473 -8.73 -36.98 -1.60
N SER A 474 -9.64 -36.21 -2.16
CA SER A 474 -9.36 -35.13 -3.06
C SER A 474 -10.38 -34.01 -2.86
N ALA A 475 -9.93 -32.77 -2.86
CA ALA A 475 -10.78 -31.59 -2.84
C ALA A 475 -10.19 -30.47 -3.70
N ILE A 476 -11.08 -29.74 -4.35
CA ILE A 476 -10.80 -28.46 -5.02
C ILE A 476 -11.46 -27.37 -4.19
N ILE A 477 -10.72 -26.34 -3.84
CA ILE A 477 -11.20 -25.20 -3.05
C ILE A 477 -11.01 -23.93 -3.87
N ASP A 478 -12.05 -23.09 -3.89
CA ASP A 478 -12.06 -21.88 -4.69
C ASP A 478 -12.84 -20.74 -4.00
N ASP A 479 -12.69 -19.52 -4.53
CA ASP A 479 -13.43 -18.29 -4.15
C ASP A 479 -13.46 -18.02 -2.65
N LEU A 480 -12.30 -17.96 -2.03
CA LEU A 480 -12.17 -17.63 -0.61
C LEU A 480 -12.41 -16.13 -0.37
N LEU A 481 -13.29 -15.83 0.58
CA LEU A 481 -13.63 -14.47 1.00
C LEU A 481 -13.70 -14.40 2.53
N ILE A 482 -13.05 -13.41 3.12
CA ILE A 482 -13.25 -13.01 4.53
C ILE A 482 -13.82 -11.59 4.52
N GLU A 483 -15.01 -11.45 5.07
CA GLU A 483 -15.75 -10.19 5.08
C GLU A 483 -16.35 -9.87 6.45
N GLU A 484 -16.66 -8.60 6.69
CA GLU A 484 -17.43 -8.19 7.85
C GLU A 484 -18.81 -8.86 7.80
N TYR A 485 -19.21 -9.42 8.91
CA TYR A 485 -20.50 -10.08 9.05
C TYR A 485 -21.34 -9.34 10.09
N ALA A 486 -22.33 -8.58 9.61
CA ALA A 486 -23.35 -8.04 10.51
C ALA A 486 -24.17 -9.21 11.07
N GLN A 487 -23.93 -9.55 12.33
CA GLN A 487 -24.73 -10.54 13.04
C GLN A 487 -26.19 -10.06 13.02
N GLN A 488 -27.02 -10.66 12.18
CA GLN A 488 -28.45 -10.46 12.33
C GLN A 488 -28.81 -11.01 13.70
N ASP A 489 -29.50 -10.22 14.49
CA ASP A 489 -29.96 -10.61 15.82
C ASP A 489 -31.09 -11.63 15.70
N THR A 490 -30.77 -12.82 15.17
CA THR A 490 -31.69 -13.94 14.99
C THR A 490 -31.88 -14.73 16.27
N GLY A 491 -31.22 -14.30 17.36
CA GLY A 491 -31.28 -15.02 18.64
C GLY A 491 -30.59 -16.39 18.63
N ILE A 492 -29.89 -16.73 17.55
CA ILE A 492 -29.14 -17.99 17.41
C ILE A 492 -27.69 -17.60 17.17
N ASP A 493 -26.82 -17.81 18.16
CA ASP A 493 -25.37 -17.67 17.98
C ASP A 493 -24.87 -18.63 16.88
N PRO A 494 -23.94 -18.18 16.02
CA PRO A 494 -23.36 -19.06 15.00
C PRO A 494 -22.73 -20.30 15.65
N LEU A 495 -22.79 -21.41 14.94
CA LEU A 495 -22.33 -22.74 15.38
C LEU A 495 -20.92 -22.70 15.98
N PRO A 496 -20.68 -23.53 17.00
CA PRO A 496 -19.49 -23.50 17.81
C PRO A 496 -18.22 -23.85 17.04
N LEU A 497 -17.16 -23.19 17.45
CA LEU A 497 -15.79 -23.53 17.14
C LEU A 497 -15.53 -25.01 17.46
N GLN A 498 -15.22 -25.83 16.47
CA GLN A 498 -14.68 -27.18 16.72
C GLN A 498 -13.19 -27.05 17.09
N GLY A 499 -12.92 -26.67 18.33
CA GLY A 499 -11.61 -26.84 18.92
C GLY A 499 -11.56 -28.20 19.61
N THR A 500 -10.52 -28.96 19.37
CA THR A 500 -10.22 -30.19 20.11
C THR A 500 -10.13 -29.88 21.60
N VAL A 501 -11.00 -30.53 22.36
CA VAL A 501 -10.96 -30.68 23.82
C VAL A 501 -11.28 -29.42 24.62
N GLY A 502 -12.48 -29.36 25.15
CA GLY A 502 -12.84 -28.48 26.25
C GLY A 502 -14.21 -27.85 26.11
N ALA A 503 -14.94 -27.85 27.19
CA ALA A 503 -16.15 -27.07 27.30
C ALA A 503 -15.81 -25.58 27.14
N TYR A 504 -16.51 -24.86 26.29
CA TYR A 504 -16.42 -23.39 26.25
C TYR A 504 -17.70 -22.77 26.83
N LYS A 505 -17.57 -21.48 27.20
CA LYS A 505 -18.65 -20.74 27.85
C LYS A 505 -19.01 -19.54 26.99
N PHE A 506 -20.31 -19.23 26.89
CA PHE A 506 -20.77 -18.01 26.24
C PHE A 506 -21.92 -17.38 27.03
N LEU A 507 -22.13 -16.08 26.85
CA LEU A 507 -23.25 -15.33 27.45
C LEU A 507 -24.33 -15.11 26.38
N ARG A 508 -25.59 -15.44 26.72
CA ARG A 508 -26.76 -15.12 25.90
C ARG A 508 -27.79 -14.41 26.79
N ASN A 509 -28.16 -13.19 26.43
CA ASN A 509 -29.07 -12.33 27.21
C ASN A 509 -28.67 -12.21 28.69
N GLY A 510 -27.36 -12.09 28.97
CA GLY A 510 -26.83 -12.04 30.31
C GLY A 510 -26.78 -13.38 31.06
N ILE A 511 -27.19 -14.49 30.43
CA ILE A 511 -27.15 -15.84 31.01
C ILE A 511 -25.93 -16.59 30.47
N LEU A 512 -25.14 -17.17 31.37
CA LEU A 512 -23.96 -17.96 31.03
C LEU A 512 -24.37 -19.39 30.63
N PHE A 513 -23.92 -19.81 29.46
CA PHE A 513 -24.08 -21.18 28.95
C PHE A 513 -22.70 -21.85 28.82
N ILE A 514 -22.70 -23.19 28.92
CA ILE A 514 -21.53 -24.04 28.75
C ILE A 514 -21.84 -24.98 27.58
N VAL A 515 -20.96 -25.03 26.60
CA VAL A 515 -21.02 -26.04 25.52
C VAL A 515 -19.98 -27.12 25.82
N ARG A 516 -20.43 -28.37 25.84
CA ARG A 516 -19.55 -29.51 26.02
C ARG A 516 -20.04 -30.63 25.09
N ASP A 517 -19.14 -31.20 24.32
CA ASP A 517 -19.40 -32.29 23.38
C ASP A 517 -20.61 -32.00 22.44
N GLY A 518 -20.70 -30.73 21.96
CA GLY A 518 -21.80 -30.30 21.08
C GLY A 518 -23.14 -30.01 21.77
N HIS A 519 -23.22 -30.15 23.09
CA HIS A 519 -24.45 -29.87 23.86
C HIS A 519 -24.36 -28.57 24.61
N ILE A 520 -25.40 -27.73 24.47
CA ILE A 520 -25.55 -26.48 25.24
C ILE A 520 -26.15 -26.81 26.60
N MET A 521 -25.51 -26.39 27.65
CA MET A 521 -25.93 -26.59 29.03
C MET A 521 -25.98 -25.25 29.76
N ASN A 522 -26.88 -25.12 30.73
CA ASN A 522 -26.85 -24.00 31.68
C ASN A 522 -25.71 -24.18 32.69
N VAL A 523 -25.48 -23.19 33.55
CA VAL A 523 -24.44 -23.21 34.59
C VAL A 523 -24.59 -24.37 35.60
N LEU A 524 -25.73 -25.02 35.64
CA LEU A 524 -26.00 -26.20 36.47
C LEU A 524 -25.73 -27.51 35.74
N GLY A 525 -25.23 -27.45 34.48
CA GLY A 525 -24.97 -28.64 33.65
C GLY A 525 -26.22 -29.29 33.05
N GLN A 526 -27.35 -28.60 33.06
CA GLN A 526 -28.60 -29.13 32.47
C GLN A 526 -28.69 -28.72 30.99
N PRO A 527 -29.09 -29.65 30.08
CA PRO A 527 -29.28 -29.35 28.68
C PRO A 527 -30.31 -28.23 28.48
N VAL A 528 -29.96 -27.28 27.62
CA VAL A 528 -30.86 -26.19 27.18
C VAL A 528 -31.40 -26.59 25.80
N LYS A 529 -32.72 -26.64 25.67
CA LYS A 529 -33.40 -26.92 24.40
C LYS A 529 -33.43 -25.73 23.48
#